data_44f031e90e1f1eeae384433b9f6f9d16
#
_entry.id   44f031e90e1f1eeae384433b9f6f9d16
#
_cell.length_a   1.000
_cell.length_b   1.000
_cell.length_c   1.000
_cell.angle_alpha   90.00
_cell.angle_beta   90.00
_cell.angle_gamma   90.00
#
_symmetry.space_group_name_H-M   'P 1'
#
loop_
_entity.id
_entity.type
_entity.pdbx_description
1 polymer ?
#
loop_
_entity_poly.entity_id
_entity_poly.type
_entity_poly.pdbx_seq_one_letter_code
_entity_poly.pdbx_strand_id
1 'polypeptide(L)'
;MLILDFYVDEPACFGVPPYLSPYARYAAGALVSAGIPQEKIEYLTVDDWRAQGKELKNDPELVILIGGATVPGKYLGGKIGTVTEMQEFLEFRKKRQKGGVTLMGGPVRFASRDIRESFEDLGGTLIRGDVEVYAERIARDPRSMREAADSFTHTGERWNYEMVNRWAPAGAFLINLHPNFPWLLLELETYRGCTRDVFCSFCTEALYGKPVFRALPPIVEEVSELYKMGARHFRIGRQADLMTYLPDMNDFKNSFPRPVPASLEALYSGIRDA
;
A
#
# COMPACT_ATOMS: atom_id res chain seq x y z
N MET A 1 4.97 13.59 -10.02
CA MET A 1 4.87 12.74 -8.83
C MET A 1 5.29 11.32 -9.19
N LEU A 2 5.98 10.61 -8.31
CA LEU A 2 6.40 9.22 -8.57
C LEU A 2 5.91 8.31 -7.44
N ILE A 3 5.27 7.21 -7.79
CA ILE A 3 5.04 6.08 -6.89
C ILE A 3 6.09 5.02 -7.21
N LEU A 4 6.97 4.76 -6.25
CA LEU A 4 8.04 3.77 -6.37
C LEU A 4 7.69 2.55 -5.51
N ASP A 5 7.36 1.45 -6.19
CA ASP A 5 6.88 0.22 -5.55
C ASP A 5 8.04 -0.77 -5.35
N PHE A 6 8.50 -0.88 -4.11
CA PHE A 6 9.50 -1.85 -3.69
C PHE A 6 8.90 -3.24 -3.42
N TYR A 7 7.65 -3.41 -3.82
CA TYR A 7 6.80 -4.54 -3.53
C TYR A 7 6.53 -4.70 -2.04
N VAL A 8 5.32 -5.09 -1.73
CA VAL A 8 4.89 -5.37 -0.37
C VAL A 8 4.75 -6.87 -0.22
N ASP A 9 5.47 -7.43 0.74
CA ASP A 9 5.23 -8.76 1.22
C ASP A 9 4.96 -8.70 2.72
N GLU A 10 3.80 -9.13 3.12
CA GLU A 10 3.44 -9.31 4.51
C GLU A 10 3.28 -10.80 4.79
N PRO A 11 3.62 -11.29 5.99
CA PRO A 11 3.47 -12.71 6.32
C PRO A 11 2.07 -13.28 6.07
N ALA A 12 1.04 -12.43 6.16
CA ALA A 12 -0.34 -12.80 5.87
C ALA A 12 -0.72 -12.70 4.38
N CYS A 13 0.13 -12.10 3.56
CA CYS A 13 -0.14 -11.76 2.16
C CYS A 13 1.02 -12.20 1.29
N PHE A 14 1.07 -13.46 0.90
CA PHE A 14 2.06 -13.90 -0.08
C PHE A 14 1.77 -13.26 -1.44
N GLY A 15 2.55 -12.24 -1.80
CA GLY A 15 2.55 -11.69 -3.14
C GLY A 15 3.14 -12.68 -4.14
N VAL A 16 2.44 -12.94 -5.23
CA VAL A 16 2.98 -13.73 -6.36
C VAL A 16 3.13 -12.76 -7.51
N PRO A 17 4.34 -12.35 -7.89
CA PRO A 17 4.53 -11.49 -9.06
C PRO A 17 4.08 -12.20 -10.36
N PRO A 18 3.56 -11.44 -11.30
CA PRO A 18 3.35 -9.98 -11.23
C PRO A 18 2.15 -9.61 -10.33
N TYR A 19 2.45 -8.86 -9.29
CA TYR A 19 1.54 -8.55 -8.20
C TYR A 19 1.54 -7.04 -7.93
N LEU A 20 0.37 -6.48 -7.69
CA LEU A 20 0.22 -5.08 -7.30
C LEU A 20 -0.60 -4.97 -6.01
N SER A 21 0.05 -4.45 -4.96
CA SER A 21 -0.57 -4.22 -3.68
C SER A 21 -1.60 -3.09 -3.72
N PRO A 22 -2.55 -3.06 -2.78
CA PRO A 22 -3.47 -1.93 -2.67
C PRO A 22 -2.78 -0.63 -2.26
N TYR A 23 -1.63 -0.67 -1.57
CA TYR A 23 -0.93 0.55 -1.12
C TYR A 23 -0.59 1.50 -2.26
N ALA A 24 0.04 0.99 -3.33
CA ALA A 24 0.40 1.82 -4.49
C ALA A 24 -0.85 2.41 -5.17
N ARG A 25 -1.91 1.60 -5.31
CA ARG A 25 -3.19 2.06 -5.90
C ARG A 25 -3.87 3.10 -5.03
N TYR A 26 -3.90 2.90 -3.70
CA TYR A 26 -4.51 3.86 -2.78
C TYR A 26 -3.70 5.17 -2.73
N ALA A 27 -2.36 5.10 -2.78
CA ALA A 27 -1.53 6.29 -2.88
C ALA A 27 -1.82 7.09 -4.17
N ALA A 28 -1.95 6.39 -5.32
CA ALA A 28 -2.34 7.02 -6.58
C ALA A 28 -3.73 7.68 -6.49
N GLY A 29 -4.69 6.96 -5.93
CA GLY A 29 -6.05 7.47 -5.72
C GLY A 29 -6.11 8.66 -4.76
N ALA A 30 -5.26 8.68 -3.74
CA ALA A 30 -5.10 9.80 -2.82
C ALA A 30 -4.60 11.06 -3.55
N LEU A 31 -3.60 10.93 -4.42
CA LEU A 31 -3.10 12.03 -5.26
C LEU A 31 -4.19 12.55 -6.20
N VAL A 32 -4.91 11.65 -6.90
CA VAL A 32 -6.01 12.04 -7.79
C VAL A 32 -7.14 12.73 -7.01
N SER A 33 -7.51 12.20 -5.84
CA SER A 33 -8.52 12.80 -4.97
C SER A 33 -8.13 14.19 -4.44
N ALA A 34 -6.83 14.49 -4.42
CA ALA A 34 -6.30 15.80 -4.09
C ALA A 34 -6.24 16.75 -5.30
N GLY A 35 -6.64 16.30 -6.51
CA GLY A 35 -6.65 17.10 -7.72
C GLY A 35 -5.40 16.96 -8.60
N ILE A 36 -4.52 16.00 -8.32
CA ILE A 36 -3.38 15.72 -9.21
C ILE A 36 -3.88 14.96 -10.45
N PRO A 37 -3.65 15.46 -11.66
CA PRO A 37 -4.00 14.76 -12.89
C PRO A 37 -3.25 13.41 -13.00
N GLN A 38 -3.93 12.38 -13.51
CA GLN A 38 -3.36 11.03 -13.64
C GLN A 38 -2.06 11.01 -14.46
N GLU A 39 -1.99 11.80 -15.52
CA GLU A 39 -0.82 11.93 -16.41
C GLU A 39 0.42 12.54 -15.73
N LYS A 40 0.27 13.13 -14.55
CA LYS A 40 1.39 13.62 -13.71
C LYS A 40 1.87 12.62 -12.68
N ILE A 41 1.25 11.45 -12.63
CA ILE A 41 1.59 10.36 -11.71
C ILE A 41 2.34 9.29 -12.49
N GLU A 42 3.61 9.13 -12.17
CA GLU A 42 4.46 8.06 -12.69
C GLU A 42 4.46 6.89 -11.71
N TYR A 43 4.57 5.67 -12.23
CA TYR A 43 4.72 4.46 -11.45
C TYR A 43 5.98 3.71 -11.89
N LEU A 44 6.75 3.25 -10.94
CA LEU A 44 7.98 2.51 -11.18
C LEU A 44 8.09 1.37 -10.17
N THR A 45 8.38 0.18 -10.64
CA THR A 45 8.71 -0.94 -9.75
C THR A 45 10.18 -0.89 -9.35
N VAL A 46 10.53 -1.55 -8.25
CA VAL A 46 11.94 -1.68 -7.85
C VAL A 46 12.76 -2.44 -8.91
N ASP A 47 12.15 -3.38 -9.63
CA ASP A 47 12.85 -4.10 -10.69
C ASP A 47 13.13 -3.21 -11.91
N ASP A 48 12.20 -2.33 -12.28
CA ASP A 48 12.43 -1.33 -13.32
C ASP A 48 13.52 -0.33 -12.90
N TRP A 49 13.50 0.10 -11.63
CA TRP A 49 14.53 0.98 -11.09
C TRP A 49 15.91 0.31 -11.14
N ARG A 50 16.01 -0.98 -10.80
CA ARG A 50 17.24 -1.78 -10.96
C ARG A 50 17.69 -1.87 -12.41
N ALA A 51 16.74 -2.16 -13.31
CA ALA A 51 16.99 -2.28 -14.75
C ALA A 51 17.46 -0.95 -15.37
N GLN A 52 17.05 0.19 -14.82
CA GLN A 52 17.50 1.53 -15.22
C GLN A 52 18.83 1.95 -14.58
N GLY A 53 19.59 1.01 -14.00
CA GLY A 53 20.86 1.30 -13.35
C GLY A 53 20.70 2.02 -12.00
N LYS A 54 19.56 1.90 -11.35
CA LYS A 54 19.20 2.56 -10.08
C LYS A 54 19.12 4.09 -10.21
N GLU A 55 18.77 4.59 -11.37
CA GLU A 55 18.61 6.00 -11.67
C GLU A 55 17.13 6.34 -11.95
N LEU A 56 16.79 7.63 -11.84
CA LEU A 56 15.52 8.18 -12.30
C LEU A 56 15.76 9.06 -13.54
N LYS A 57 14.89 8.95 -14.54
CA LYS A 57 14.92 9.80 -15.74
C LYS A 57 14.61 11.25 -15.41
N ASN A 58 13.66 11.47 -14.50
CA ASN A 58 13.21 12.77 -14.02
C ASN A 58 13.55 12.91 -12.54
N ASP A 59 13.48 14.14 -12.04
CA ASP A 59 13.61 14.43 -10.62
C ASP A 59 12.24 14.88 -10.05
N PRO A 60 11.37 13.94 -9.63
CA PRO A 60 10.02 14.25 -9.17
C PRO A 60 10.06 15.01 -7.84
N GLU A 61 9.20 16.03 -7.72
CA GLU A 61 9.05 16.82 -6.48
C GLU A 61 8.56 15.98 -5.30
N LEU A 62 7.72 14.98 -5.57
CA LEU A 62 7.23 14.03 -4.58
C LEU A 62 7.48 12.61 -5.06
N VAL A 63 8.13 11.82 -4.22
CA VAL A 63 8.22 10.37 -4.34
C VAL A 63 7.46 9.74 -3.19
N ILE A 64 6.61 8.76 -3.50
CA ILE A 64 5.98 7.88 -2.53
C ILE A 64 6.60 6.50 -2.71
N LEU A 65 7.48 6.13 -1.80
CA LEU A 65 8.12 4.81 -1.78
C LEU A 65 7.28 3.86 -0.93
N ILE A 66 6.77 2.81 -1.55
CA ILE A 66 6.01 1.75 -0.88
C ILE A 66 6.94 0.57 -0.61
N GLY A 67 7.23 0.31 0.64
CA GLY A 67 8.15 -0.74 1.06
C GLY A 67 7.48 -1.85 1.86
N GLY A 68 7.90 -3.08 1.57
CA GLY A 68 7.46 -4.27 2.30
C GLY A 68 8.15 -4.44 3.64
N ALA A 69 7.65 -5.35 4.46
CA ALA A 69 8.11 -5.51 5.82
C ALA A 69 9.44 -6.20 5.93
N THR A 70 9.90 -7.02 4.96
CA THR A 70 11.19 -7.58 5.36
C THR A 70 11.53 -9.02 5.06
N VAL A 71 10.68 -9.76 4.42
CA VAL A 71 11.10 -11.10 4.02
C VAL A 71 11.77 -11.01 2.65
N PRO A 72 13.11 -11.07 2.59
CA PRO A 72 13.77 -11.10 1.30
C PRO A 72 13.27 -12.31 0.53
N GLY A 73 12.51 -12.07 -0.52
CA GLY A 73 11.93 -13.13 -1.33
C GLY A 73 12.25 -12.90 -2.80
N LYS A 74 12.55 -13.98 -3.50
CA LYS A 74 12.59 -13.97 -4.96
C LYS A 74 11.32 -14.65 -5.45
N TYR A 75 10.51 -13.90 -6.17
CA TYR A 75 9.28 -14.39 -6.79
C TYR A 75 9.47 -14.63 -8.28
N LEU A 76 8.59 -15.40 -8.89
CA LEU A 76 8.51 -15.50 -10.34
C LEU A 76 8.19 -14.11 -10.91
N GLY A 77 9.15 -13.52 -11.62
CA GLY A 77 8.97 -12.26 -12.32
C GLY A 77 9.28 -11.00 -11.52
N GLY A 78 9.70 -11.09 -10.23
CA GLY A 78 10.08 -9.92 -9.47
C GLY A 78 10.86 -10.23 -8.20
N LYS A 79 11.58 -9.25 -7.67
CA LYS A 79 12.33 -9.37 -6.42
C LYS A 79 12.00 -8.21 -5.49
N ILE A 80 11.50 -8.52 -4.30
CA ILE A 80 11.18 -7.53 -3.28
C ILE A 80 12.39 -6.63 -3.00
N GLY A 81 12.14 -5.33 -2.84
CA GLY A 81 13.14 -4.36 -2.47
C GLY A 81 13.61 -4.53 -1.03
N THR A 82 14.89 -4.37 -0.80
CA THR A 82 15.52 -4.49 0.52
C THR A 82 15.64 -3.13 1.20
N VAL A 83 15.85 -3.14 2.52
CA VAL A 83 16.16 -1.92 3.29
C VAL A 83 17.40 -1.23 2.73
N THR A 84 18.43 -1.99 2.37
CA THR A 84 19.65 -1.44 1.75
C THR A 84 19.36 -0.72 0.44
N GLU A 85 18.50 -1.29 -0.40
CA GLU A 85 18.11 -0.64 -1.65
C GLU A 85 17.26 0.61 -1.43
N MET A 86 16.43 0.64 -0.38
CA MET A 86 15.73 1.87 0.03
C MET A 86 16.71 2.97 0.44
N GLN A 87 17.76 2.61 1.22
CA GLN A 87 18.83 3.52 1.59
C GLN A 87 19.62 4.01 0.36
N GLU A 88 19.99 3.13 -0.56
CA GLU A 88 20.65 3.49 -1.84
C GLU A 88 19.78 4.47 -2.65
N PHE A 89 18.46 4.25 -2.71
CA PHE A 89 17.55 5.18 -3.36
C PHE A 89 17.54 6.55 -2.69
N LEU A 90 17.49 6.59 -1.35
CA LEU A 90 17.52 7.86 -0.61
C LEU A 90 18.85 8.58 -0.80
N GLU A 91 20.00 7.87 -0.79
CA GLU A 91 21.31 8.46 -1.10
C GLU A 91 21.35 9.05 -2.51
N PHE A 92 20.80 8.32 -3.48
CA PHE A 92 20.69 8.82 -4.85
C PHE A 92 19.86 10.11 -4.90
N ARG A 93 18.70 10.14 -4.22
CA ARG A 93 17.86 11.33 -4.11
C ARG A 93 18.59 12.49 -3.42
N LYS A 94 19.25 12.22 -2.30
CA LYS A 94 20.00 13.23 -1.53
C LYS A 94 21.09 13.90 -2.37
N LYS A 95 21.79 13.15 -3.21
CA LYS A 95 22.83 13.69 -4.11
C LYS A 95 22.28 14.59 -5.22
N ARG A 96 21.04 14.31 -5.66
CA ARG A 96 20.37 15.09 -6.73
C ARG A 96 19.47 16.20 -6.22
N GLN A 97 19.34 16.36 -4.92
CA GLN A 97 18.29 17.15 -4.27
C GLN A 97 18.16 18.58 -4.80
N LYS A 98 17.07 18.82 -5.56
CA LYS A 98 16.54 20.15 -5.92
C LYS A 98 15.31 20.51 -5.08
N GLY A 99 15.14 19.92 -3.89
CA GLY A 99 14.08 20.24 -2.95
C GLY A 99 12.82 19.34 -3.01
N GLY A 100 12.91 18.14 -3.60
CA GLY A 100 11.81 17.18 -3.60
C GLY A 100 11.71 16.36 -2.29
N VAL A 101 10.50 15.90 -1.97
CA VAL A 101 10.18 15.10 -0.77
C VAL A 101 10.10 13.62 -1.14
N THR A 102 10.62 12.75 -0.26
CA THR A 102 10.42 11.30 -0.34
C THR A 102 9.66 10.82 0.88
N LEU A 103 8.39 10.45 0.70
CA LEU A 103 7.59 9.77 1.71
C LEU A 103 7.79 8.27 1.59
N MET A 104 7.95 7.61 2.71
CA MET A 104 8.07 6.15 2.77
C MET A 104 6.91 5.56 3.55
N GLY A 105 6.30 4.52 3.03
CA GLY A 105 5.13 3.88 3.65
C GLY A 105 4.98 2.42 3.27
N GLY A 106 3.84 1.85 3.63
CA GLY A 106 3.61 0.42 3.58
C GLY A 106 4.09 -0.26 4.86
N PRO A 107 4.24 -1.60 4.88
CA PRO A 107 4.68 -2.34 6.07
C PRO A 107 6.04 -1.91 6.62
N VAL A 108 6.91 -1.30 5.84
CA VAL A 108 8.19 -0.75 6.30
C VAL A 108 8.03 0.27 7.45
N ARG A 109 6.83 0.81 7.64
CA ARG A 109 6.51 1.69 8.78
C ARG A 109 6.76 1.04 10.15
N PHE A 110 6.77 -0.29 10.21
CA PHE A 110 7.06 -1.07 11.42
C PHE A 110 8.55 -1.40 11.59
N ALA A 111 9.42 -0.85 10.75
CA ALA A 111 10.86 -1.04 10.87
C ALA A 111 11.40 -0.60 12.25
N SER A 112 12.51 -1.19 12.65
CA SER A 112 13.21 -0.85 13.90
C SER A 112 13.59 0.64 13.93
N ARG A 113 13.88 1.12 15.13
CA ARG A 113 14.30 2.52 15.34
C ARG A 113 15.52 2.87 14.51
N ASP A 114 16.53 2.00 14.50
CA ASP A 114 17.80 2.24 13.80
C ASP A 114 17.60 2.37 12.28
N ILE A 115 16.72 1.54 11.70
CA ILE A 115 16.36 1.63 10.28
C ILE A 115 15.65 2.95 9.98
N ARG A 116 14.73 3.36 10.85
CA ARG A 116 14.00 4.64 10.68
C ARG A 116 14.95 5.83 10.72
N GLU A 117 15.81 5.89 11.75
CA GLU A 117 16.81 6.95 11.88
C GLU A 117 17.72 6.99 10.65
N SER A 118 18.14 5.83 10.11
CA SER A 118 18.95 5.79 8.89
C SER A 118 18.21 6.37 7.65
N PHE A 119 16.91 6.17 7.53
CA PHE A 119 16.14 6.77 6.44
C PHE A 119 16.01 8.29 6.60
N GLU A 120 15.76 8.76 7.82
CA GLU A 120 15.66 10.19 8.15
C GLU A 120 16.99 10.91 7.88
N ASP A 121 18.12 10.32 8.28
CA ASP A 121 19.47 10.83 8.00
C ASP A 121 19.76 10.95 6.50
N LEU A 122 19.16 10.08 5.69
CA LEU A 122 19.28 10.11 4.24
C LEU A 122 18.22 11.00 3.55
N GLY A 123 17.39 11.69 4.32
CA GLY A 123 16.37 12.63 3.80
C GLY A 123 15.07 11.96 3.38
N GLY A 124 14.82 10.73 3.77
CA GLY A 124 13.52 10.07 3.64
C GLY A 124 12.61 10.37 4.83
N THR A 125 11.33 10.49 4.61
CA THR A 125 10.33 10.68 5.68
C THR A 125 9.52 9.41 5.82
N LEU A 126 9.84 8.60 6.84
CA LEU A 126 9.09 7.38 7.12
C LEU A 126 7.80 7.72 7.85
N ILE A 127 6.68 7.49 7.18
CA ILE A 127 5.34 7.72 7.72
C ILE A 127 4.98 6.58 8.67
N ARG A 128 4.72 6.92 9.94
CA ARG A 128 4.28 5.94 10.95
C ARG A 128 2.81 5.54 10.77
N GLY A 129 2.02 6.40 10.15
CA GLY A 129 0.64 6.15 9.77
C GLY A 129 0.50 5.58 8.35
N ASP A 130 -0.57 5.95 7.69
CA ASP A 130 -0.85 5.55 6.32
C ASP A 130 -0.32 6.61 5.35
N VAL A 131 0.62 6.23 4.52
CA VAL A 131 1.31 7.16 3.62
C VAL A 131 0.35 7.84 2.64
N GLU A 132 -0.73 7.19 2.27
CA GLU A 132 -1.77 7.72 1.39
C GLU A 132 -2.48 8.94 1.99
N VAL A 133 -2.65 8.98 3.32
CA VAL A 133 -3.21 10.15 4.03
C VAL A 133 -2.31 11.37 3.86
N TYR A 134 -1.01 11.16 3.97
CA TYR A 134 -0.03 12.23 3.82
C TYR A 134 0.14 12.63 2.36
N ALA A 135 0.09 11.66 1.42
CA ALA A 135 0.10 11.93 -0.01
C ALA A 135 -1.04 12.88 -0.41
N GLU A 136 -2.27 12.62 0.06
CA GLU A 136 -3.41 13.51 -0.19
C GLU A 136 -3.21 14.90 0.42
N ARG A 137 -2.71 15.00 1.65
CA ARG A 137 -2.48 16.29 2.33
C ARG A 137 -1.46 17.14 1.59
N ILE A 138 -0.30 16.55 1.25
CA ILE A 138 0.77 17.24 0.52
C ILE A 138 0.31 17.68 -0.86
N ALA A 139 -0.43 16.84 -1.55
CA ALA A 139 -0.93 17.17 -2.88
C ALA A 139 -1.95 18.34 -2.86
N ARG A 140 -2.73 18.46 -1.78
CA ARG A 140 -3.69 19.58 -1.59
C ARG A 140 -2.99 20.91 -1.26
N ASP A 141 -1.89 20.87 -0.53
CA ASP A 141 -1.10 22.06 -0.21
C ASP A 141 0.39 21.84 -0.51
N PRO A 142 0.80 22.14 -1.76
CA PRO A 142 2.19 22.02 -2.17
C PRO A 142 3.17 22.88 -1.37
N ARG A 143 2.69 23.95 -0.71
CA ARG A 143 3.53 24.77 0.18
C ARG A 143 3.89 24.01 1.46
N SER A 144 3.06 23.08 1.87
CA SER A 144 3.32 22.20 3.00
C SER A 144 4.38 21.11 2.71
N MET A 145 4.81 20.92 1.45
CA MET A 145 5.81 19.89 1.13
C MET A 145 7.11 20.05 1.92
N ARG A 146 7.57 21.27 2.15
CA ARG A 146 8.80 21.54 2.91
C ARG A 146 8.58 21.58 4.42
N GLU A 147 7.47 22.17 4.85
CA GLU A 147 7.09 22.27 6.27
C GLU A 147 6.56 20.91 6.79
N ALA A 148 5.96 20.15 5.90
CA ALA A 148 5.37 18.87 6.20
C ALA A 148 6.41 17.78 6.52
N ALA A 149 7.56 17.78 5.89
CA ALA A 149 8.63 16.83 6.19
C ALA A 149 9.04 16.91 7.67
N ASP A 150 9.08 18.11 8.24
CA ASP A 150 9.45 18.35 9.64
C ASP A 150 8.27 18.10 10.61
N SER A 151 7.03 18.20 10.15
CA SER A 151 5.82 18.08 10.99
C SER A 151 5.17 16.69 10.97
N PHE A 152 5.56 15.80 10.04
CA PHE A 152 4.95 14.48 9.86
C PHE A 152 5.40 13.40 10.86
N THR A 153 5.85 13.77 12.01
CA THR A 153 6.20 12.82 13.08
C THR A 153 5.00 12.05 13.63
N HIS A 154 3.75 12.31 13.19
CA HIS A 154 2.56 11.83 13.87
C HIS A 154 1.50 11.19 12.96
N THR A 155 1.11 10.03 13.32
CA THR A 155 -0.17 9.29 13.37
C THR A 155 -1.31 9.75 12.44
N GLY A 156 -1.08 9.93 11.13
CA GLY A 156 -2.17 9.95 10.17
C GLY A 156 -2.58 8.51 9.85
N GLU A 157 -3.54 7.96 10.57
CA GLU A 157 -4.05 6.62 10.31
C GLU A 157 -5.43 6.68 9.68
N ARG A 158 -5.74 5.68 8.88
CA ARG A 158 -7.09 5.42 8.40
C ARG A 158 -7.87 4.75 9.52
N TRP A 159 -8.66 5.52 10.27
CA TRP A 159 -9.51 4.99 11.34
C TRP A 159 -10.72 4.23 10.81
N ASN A 160 -11.08 4.47 9.56
CA ASN A 160 -12.18 3.81 8.85
C ASN A 160 -11.85 3.71 7.35
N TYR A 161 -12.77 3.16 6.58
CA TYR A 161 -12.59 2.97 5.14
C TYR A 161 -13.11 4.12 4.25
N GLU A 162 -13.64 5.21 4.80
CA GLU A 162 -14.20 6.31 3.99
C GLU A 162 -13.18 6.86 2.98
N MET A 163 -11.95 7.08 3.44
CA MET A 163 -10.88 7.57 2.56
C MET A 163 -10.51 6.52 1.50
N VAL A 164 -10.32 5.27 1.90
CA VAL A 164 -9.98 4.16 1.00
C VAL A 164 -11.08 3.93 -0.03
N ASN A 165 -12.34 4.00 0.37
CA ASN A 165 -13.47 3.84 -0.53
C ASN A 165 -13.49 4.89 -1.65
N ARG A 166 -12.93 6.08 -1.39
CA ARG A 166 -12.74 7.12 -2.41
C ARG A 166 -11.46 6.90 -3.22
N TRP A 167 -10.36 6.50 -2.57
CA TRP A 167 -9.07 6.33 -3.25
C TRP A 167 -9.01 5.09 -4.12
N ALA A 168 -9.62 3.99 -3.69
CA ALA A 168 -9.50 2.71 -4.37
C ALA A 168 -10.00 2.75 -5.82
N PRO A 169 -11.20 3.25 -6.14
CA PRO A 169 -11.64 3.43 -7.52
C PRO A 169 -10.83 4.51 -8.26
N ALA A 170 -10.49 5.63 -7.61
CA ALA A 170 -9.71 6.70 -8.22
C ALA A 170 -8.29 6.28 -8.59
N GLY A 171 -7.71 5.31 -7.89
CA GLY A 171 -6.38 4.77 -8.16
C GLY A 171 -6.36 3.56 -9.12
N ALA A 172 -7.50 3.13 -9.65
CA ALA A 172 -7.59 1.97 -10.52
C ALA A 172 -6.73 2.09 -11.80
N PHE A 173 -6.57 3.30 -12.33
CA PHE A 173 -5.76 3.58 -13.53
C PHE A 173 -4.29 3.14 -13.39
N LEU A 174 -3.77 3.05 -12.16
CA LEU A 174 -2.36 2.73 -11.91
C LEU A 174 -1.95 1.38 -12.50
N ILE A 175 -2.89 0.43 -12.62
CA ILE A 175 -2.60 -0.89 -13.19
C ILE A 175 -2.07 -0.79 -14.62
N ASN A 176 -2.52 0.21 -15.40
CA ASN A 176 -2.09 0.41 -16.77
C ASN A 176 -0.65 0.94 -16.89
N LEU A 177 -0.10 1.46 -15.79
CA LEU A 177 1.30 1.90 -15.72
C LEU A 177 2.25 0.79 -15.30
N HIS A 178 1.73 -0.36 -14.85
CA HIS A 178 2.55 -1.47 -14.42
C HIS A 178 3.16 -2.21 -15.62
N PRO A 179 4.49 -2.54 -15.60
CA PRO A 179 5.18 -3.14 -16.73
C PRO A 179 4.61 -4.50 -17.16
N ASN A 180 3.97 -5.22 -16.26
CA ASN A 180 3.39 -6.55 -16.54
C ASN A 180 1.88 -6.49 -16.88
N PHE A 181 1.29 -5.29 -17.02
CA PHE A 181 -0.11 -5.21 -17.47
C PHE A 181 -0.29 -5.88 -18.84
N PRO A 182 -1.35 -6.64 -19.09
CA PRO A 182 -2.54 -6.88 -18.25
C PRO A 182 -2.43 -8.08 -17.28
N TRP A 183 -1.30 -8.77 -17.23
CA TRP A 183 -1.09 -10.01 -16.49
C TRP A 183 -0.70 -9.71 -15.02
N LEU A 184 -1.63 -9.05 -14.30
CA LEU A 184 -1.44 -8.65 -12.91
C LEU A 184 -2.38 -9.40 -11.98
N LEU A 185 -1.86 -9.82 -10.84
CA LEU A 185 -2.66 -10.24 -9.70
C LEU A 185 -2.88 -9.02 -8.79
N LEU A 186 -4.12 -8.57 -8.69
CA LEU A 186 -4.50 -7.38 -7.90
C LEU A 186 -5.04 -7.79 -6.55
N GLU A 187 -4.41 -7.30 -5.50
CA GLU A 187 -4.86 -7.58 -4.15
C GLU A 187 -5.96 -6.61 -3.71
N LEU A 188 -6.98 -7.17 -3.07
CA LEU A 188 -8.10 -6.44 -2.48
C LEU A 188 -7.99 -6.49 -0.95
N GLU A 189 -8.07 -5.35 -0.30
CA GLU A 189 -8.16 -5.24 1.15
C GLU A 189 -9.64 -5.26 1.56
N THR A 190 -10.02 -6.23 2.38
CA THR A 190 -11.39 -6.38 2.90
C THR A 190 -11.53 -5.92 4.34
N TYR A 191 -10.47 -6.01 5.12
CA TYR A 191 -10.35 -5.40 6.44
C TYR A 191 -8.87 -5.28 6.83
N ARG A 192 -8.59 -4.50 7.85
CA ARG A 192 -7.27 -4.29 8.43
C ARG A 192 -7.31 -4.60 9.92
N GLY A 193 -6.20 -5.05 10.46
CA GLY A 193 -6.08 -5.48 11.84
C GLY A 193 -6.40 -6.95 12.03
N CYS A 194 -6.17 -7.46 13.21
CA CYS A 194 -6.34 -8.88 13.50
C CYS A 194 -7.64 -9.14 14.24
N THR A 195 -8.40 -10.12 13.72
CA THR A 195 -9.67 -10.57 14.33
C THR A 195 -9.47 -11.52 15.51
N ARG A 196 -8.25 -12.05 15.69
CA ARG A 196 -7.94 -13.01 16.78
C ARG A 196 -7.83 -12.28 18.11
N ASP A 197 -8.19 -12.97 19.19
CA ASP A 197 -7.95 -12.52 20.58
C ASP A 197 -6.52 -12.79 21.06
N VAL A 198 -5.82 -13.76 20.44
CA VAL A 198 -4.40 -14.05 20.67
C VAL A 198 -3.63 -13.91 19.37
N PHE A 199 -2.68 -12.97 19.33
CA PHE A 199 -1.93 -12.61 18.12
C PHE A 199 -0.75 -13.56 17.86
N CYS A 200 -0.43 -13.74 16.58
CA CYS A 200 0.78 -14.44 16.18
C CYS A 200 2.00 -13.53 16.37
N SER A 201 3.09 -14.07 16.94
CA SER A 201 4.32 -13.30 17.25
C SER A 201 5.08 -12.80 16.00
N PHE A 202 4.78 -13.33 14.84
CA PHE A 202 5.47 -13.01 13.57
C PHE A 202 4.63 -12.15 12.61
N CYS A 203 3.36 -11.89 12.94
CA CYS A 203 2.43 -11.25 12.01
C CYS A 203 2.30 -9.75 12.30
N THR A 204 2.40 -8.92 11.26
CA THR A 204 2.26 -7.46 11.36
C THR A 204 0.80 -7.01 11.47
N GLU A 205 -0.18 -7.84 11.13
CA GLU A 205 -1.60 -7.46 11.18
C GLU A 205 -2.07 -7.02 12.57
N ALA A 206 -1.53 -7.64 13.63
CA ALA A 206 -1.81 -7.24 15.01
C ALA A 206 -1.35 -5.80 15.33
N LEU A 207 -0.34 -5.28 14.63
CA LEU A 207 0.18 -3.92 14.83
C LEU A 207 -0.77 -2.85 14.30
N TYR A 208 -1.72 -3.23 13.43
CA TYR A 208 -2.79 -2.33 12.99
C TYR A 208 -3.95 -2.23 14.00
N GLY A 209 -3.90 -3.01 15.10
CA GLY A 209 -4.88 -2.97 16.17
C GLY A 209 -6.11 -3.83 15.91
N LYS A 210 -7.26 -3.39 16.47
CA LYS A 210 -8.54 -4.09 16.31
C LYS A 210 -8.99 -4.08 14.86
N PRO A 211 -9.71 -5.13 14.41
CA PRO A 211 -10.15 -5.21 13.02
C PRO A 211 -11.14 -4.08 12.68
N VAL A 212 -10.88 -3.44 11.56
CA VAL A 212 -11.77 -2.48 10.93
C VAL A 212 -12.17 -3.07 9.59
N PHE A 213 -13.46 -3.35 9.40
CA PHE A 213 -13.99 -4.00 8.20
C PHE A 213 -14.43 -2.98 7.17
N ARG A 214 -14.14 -3.30 5.91
CA ARG A 214 -14.62 -2.55 4.76
C ARG A 214 -15.99 -3.07 4.35
N ALA A 215 -16.94 -2.20 4.08
CA ALA A 215 -18.26 -2.60 3.60
C ALA A 215 -18.20 -3.22 2.19
N LEU A 216 -19.13 -4.09 1.87
CA LEU A 216 -19.15 -4.79 0.57
C LEU A 216 -19.31 -3.85 -0.63
N PRO A 217 -20.25 -2.88 -0.65
CA PRO A 217 -20.46 -2.04 -1.85
C PRO A 217 -19.20 -1.32 -2.34
N PRO A 218 -18.38 -0.67 -1.50
CA PRO A 218 -17.11 -0.09 -1.94
C PRO A 218 -16.08 -1.10 -2.44
N ILE A 219 -16.08 -2.35 -1.95
CA ILE A 219 -15.20 -3.40 -2.49
C ILE A 219 -15.62 -3.76 -3.91
N VAL A 220 -16.93 -3.91 -4.13
CA VAL A 220 -17.51 -4.19 -5.45
C VAL A 220 -17.22 -3.04 -6.42
N GLU A 221 -17.34 -1.79 -5.99
CA GLU A 221 -17.00 -0.61 -6.78
C GLU A 221 -15.52 -0.61 -7.20
N GLU A 222 -14.60 -0.89 -6.28
CA GLU A 222 -13.17 -1.01 -6.60
C GLU A 222 -12.93 -2.11 -7.65
N VAL A 223 -13.54 -3.29 -7.48
CA VAL A 223 -13.41 -4.39 -8.45
C VAL A 223 -13.95 -3.99 -9.82
N SER A 224 -15.12 -3.35 -9.87
CA SER A 224 -15.73 -2.86 -11.12
C SER A 224 -14.80 -1.87 -11.83
N GLU A 225 -14.24 -0.90 -11.12
CA GLU A 225 -13.31 0.07 -11.73
C GLU A 225 -12.02 -0.59 -12.22
N LEU A 226 -11.44 -1.49 -11.43
CA LEU A 226 -10.28 -2.26 -11.86
C LEU A 226 -10.57 -3.14 -13.09
N TYR A 227 -11.75 -3.77 -13.13
CA TYR A 227 -12.19 -4.57 -14.27
C TYR A 227 -12.35 -3.73 -15.54
N LYS A 228 -12.96 -2.53 -15.43
CA LYS A 228 -13.05 -1.55 -16.52
C LYS A 228 -11.67 -1.13 -17.05
N MET A 229 -10.67 -1.00 -16.16
CA MET A 229 -9.29 -0.71 -16.54
C MET A 229 -8.55 -1.90 -17.15
N GLY A 230 -9.15 -3.08 -17.25
CA GLY A 230 -8.57 -4.27 -17.88
C GLY A 230 -8.09 -5.35 -16.91
N ALA A 231 -8.27 -5.19 -15.61
CA ALA A 231 -7.95 -6.23 -14.64
C ALA A 231 -8.80 -7.49 -14.84
N ARG A 232 -8.17 -8.67 -14.60
CA ARG A 232 -8.86 -9.97 -14.73
C ARG A 232 -8.56 -10.93 -13.59
N HIS A 233 -7.52 -10.65 -12.80
CA HIS A 233 -7.07 -11.52 -11.72
C HIS A 233 -7.06 -10.76 -10.41
N PHE A 234 -7.86 -11.22 -9.46
CA PHE A 234 -8.01 -10.62 -8.14
C PHE A 234 -7.62 -11.62 -7.05
N ARG A 235 -7.02 -11.11 -6.02
CA ARG A 235 -6.72 -11.84 -4.79
C ARG A 235 -7.39 -11.12 -3.63
N ILE A 236 -8.22 -11.83 -2.88
CA ILE A 236 -8.66 -11.34 -1.57
C ILE A 236 -7.53 -11.60 -0.59
N GLY A 237 -6.80 -10.55 -0.30
CA GLY A 237 -5.62 -10.57 0.56
C GLY A 237 -5.65 -9.38 1.50
N ARG A 238 -4.51 -9.03 2.06
CA ARG A 238 -4.37 -7.84 2.91
C ARG A 238 -5.34 -7.86 4.11
N GLN A 239 -5.52 -9.04 4.69
CA GLN A 239 -6.25 -9.29 5.93
C GLN A 239 -5.64 -10.48 6.66
N ALA A 240 -5.87 -10.55 7.97
CA ALA A 240 -5.32 -11.62 8.80
C ALA A 240 -5.84 -13.02 8.46
N ASP A 241 -7.12 -13.11 8.10
CA ASP A 241 -7.80 -14.37 7.77
C ASP A 241 -9.05 -14.11 6.92
N LEU A 242 -9.09 -14.73 5.74
CA LEU A 242 -10.21 -14.58 4.81
C LEU A 242 -11.54 -15.03 5.41
N MET A 243 -11.54 -16.11 6.21
CA MET A 243 -12.76 -16.66 6.80
C MET A 243 -13.39 -15.73 7.85
N THR A 244 -12.64 -14.72 8.28
CA THR A 244 -13.10 -13.75 9.29
C THR A 244 -13.47 -12.39 8.72
N TYR A 245 -13.94 -12.33 7.47
CA TYR A 245 -14.59 -11.14 6.96
C TYR A 245 -15.98 -11.00 7.58
N LEU A 246 -16.21 -9.90 8.33
CA LEU A 246 -17.45 -9.63 9.09
C LEU A 246 -17.90 -10.85 9.91
N PRO A 247 -17.05 -11.39 10.81
CA PRO A 247 -17.35 -12.58 11.60
C PRO A 247 -18.26 -12.24 12.79
N ASP A 248 -18.70 -13.24 13.52
CA ASP A 248 -19.31 -13.01 14.82
C ASP A 248 -18.22 -12.74 15.88
N MET A 249 -18.02 -11.47 16.18
CA MET A 249 -17.03 -11.01 17.17
C MET A 249 -17.42 -11.29 18.63
N ASN A 250 -18.54 -11.92 18.88
CA ASN A 250 -18.97 -12.33 20.23
C ASN A 250 -18.81 -13.84 20.47
N ASP A 251 -18.49 -14.61 19.45
CA ASP A 251 -18.32 -16.07 19.55
C ASP A 251 -16.92 -16.47 19.06
N PHE A 252 -16.05 -16.87 20.00
CA PHE A 252 -14.67 -17.26 19.74
C PHE A 252 -14.44 -18.74 20.02
N LYS A 253 -13.69 -19.40 19.13
CA LYS A 253 -13.19 -20.75 19.32
C LYS A 253 -11.70 -20.80 18.99
N ASN A 254 -10.87 -21.22 19.94
CA ASN A 254 -9.40 -21.30 19.76
C ASN A 254 -8.79 -19.99 19.24
N SER A 255 -9.16 -18.86 19.84
CA SER A 255 -8.70 -17.51 19.44
C SER A 255 -9.24 -16.99 18.11
N PHE A 256 -10.12 -17.72 17.43
CA PHE A 256 -10.74 -17.25 16.20
C PHE A 256 -12.20 -16.87 16.42
N PRO A 257 -12.67 -15.72 15.92
CA PRO A 257 -14.08 -15.41 15.92
C PRO A 257 -14.82 -16.35 14.94
N ARG A 258 -16.07 -16.62 15.24
CA ARG A 258 -16.87 -17.52 14.43
C ARG A 258 -17.14 -16.93 13.05
N PRO A 259 -16.77 -17.62 11.95
CA PRO A 259 -17.13 -17.21 10.61
C PRO A 259 -18.64 -17.12 10.42
N VAL A 260 -19.08 -16.11 9.68
CA VAL A 260 -20.47 -15.95 9.25
C VAL A 260 -20.56 -16.30 7.77
N PRO A 261 -21.08 -17.48 7.39
CA PRO A 261 -21.12 -17.95 6.01
C PRO A 261 -21.81 -16.95 5.06
N ALA A 262 -22.89 -16.33 5.50
CA ALA A 262 -23.62 -15.34 4.70
C ALA A 262 -22.75 -14.10 4.33
N SER A 263 -21.85 -13.67 5.22
CA SER A 263 -20.92 -12.58 4.95
C SER A 263 -19.90 -12.96 3.87
N LEU A 264 -19.40 -14.20 3.92
CA LEU A 264 -18.45 -14.71 2.94
C LEU A 264 -19.13 -14.94 1.57
N GLU A 265 -20.32 -15.53 1.57
CA GLU A 265 -21.11 -15.72 0.35
C GLU A 265 -21.42 -14.39 -0.32
N ALA A 266 -21.83 -13.38 0.43
CA ALA A 266 -22.07 -12.04 -0.08
C ALA A 266 -20.79 -11.41 -0.67
N LEU A 267 -19.62 -11.56 0.02
CA LEU A 267 -18.35 -11.06 -0.49
C LEU A 267 -17.97 -11.68 -1.82
N TYR A 268 -17.99 -13.03 -1.90
CA TYR A 268 -17.62 -13.74 -3.13
C TYR A 268 -18.59 -13.46 -4.27
N SER A 269 -19.89 -13.47 -4.01
CA SER A 269 -20.91 -13.17 -5.02
C SER A 269 -20.78 -11.73 -5.52
N GLY A 270 -20.59 -10.76 -4.60
CA GLY A 270 -20.40 -9.37 -4.98
C GLY A 270 -19.18 -9.13 -5.84
N ILE A 271 -18.03 -9.78 -5.53
CA ILE A 271 -16.81 -9.68 -6.33
C ILE A 271 -16.98 -10.37 -7.71
N ARG A 272 -17.65 -11.51 -7.75
CA ARG A 272 -17.89 -12.25 -9.01
C ARG A 272 -18.79 -11.46 -9.95
N ASP A 273 -19.80 -10.79 -9.41
CA ASP A 273 -20.85 -10.13 -10.19
C ASP A 273 -20.48 -8.68 -10.55
N ALA A 274 -19.34 -8.17 -10.05
CA ALA A 274 -18.76 -6.85 -10.36
C ALA A 274 -18.10 -6.83 -11.74
#